data_aefb980b3404345aef216a48d2e53da9
#
_entry.id   aefb980b3404345aef216a48d2e53da9
#
_cell.length_a   1.000
_cell.length_b   1.000
_cell.length_c   1.000
_cell.angle_alpha   90.00
_cell.angle_beta   90.00
_cell.angle_gamma   90.00
#
_symmetry.space_group_name_H-M   'P 1'
#
loop_
_entity.id
_entity.type
_entity.pdbx_description
1 polymer ?
#
loop_
_entity_poly.entity_id
_entity_poly.type
_entity_poly.pdbx_seq_one_letter_code
_entity_poly.pdbx_strand_id
1 'polypeptide(L)'
;MGLAVRKSNVPALADEPIKIGSGGGFWGDRPLAPLDLLKSDDLDYLMIDYLAELTLSIMTKQKRRDPSSGWATDLELWLAAGGIHTLRKKSVKLVTNAGGANPESCARMVLEQANKIGWHECKVAVISGDDILPRLDYLLENGEEFAHFESGEKISENGAEMMSANAYLGAGPIASALEIGADIIITGRVADASLLVGCMLHSAGWAHNAFQLGLTRESPVADWAPENVRNPLDILAQWTVAGHLIECGAQVSGGNYSNWGDVPNLATLTLPIAEIYSDGVVKITRGQGGGGMVNRGIVAEQLIYEIGDPAAYITPDVVVDMRNITLEDESEDVVVVTGAIGKPEPESLKVSAAIEGGWFAASSLLVSGPDALGRATACDAALRGRLSALEELEIYTEFIGGGVSLPENIRQRVSSTLNPPEVLLRWAVSSTNKQDITDFSREVAPLVLTGPAGVGGYGARPKPRRQLQFWPSLISRKSIEPFVRVELLTHLRITQESERFHFIRKRTRNILSRLQDELDDREWTRPIVKKLGWESNDADAEVTNLQEKEVES
;
A
#
# COMPACT_ATOMS: atom_id res chain seq x y z
N MET A 1 -20.51 18.66 23.34
CA MET A 1 -20.99 17.46 24.06
C MET A 1 -19.76 16.77 24.60
N GLY A 2 -19.65 16.60 25.93
CA GLY A 2 -18.46 16.00 26.53
C GLY A 2 -18.28 14.54 26.12
N LEU A 3 -17.06 14.16 25.79
CA LEU A 3 -16.65 12.77 25.53
C LEU A 3 -16.99 11.94 26.79
N ALA A 4 -18.00 11.09 26.69
CA ALA A 4 -18.31 10.14 27.75
C ALA A 4 -17.42 8.92 27.56
N VAL A 5 -16.44 8.71 28.44
CA VAL A 5 -15.68 7.48 28.53
C VAL A 5 -16.66 6.33 28.79
N ARG A 6 -16.91 5.48 27.79
CA ARG A 6 -17.63 4.23 28.00
C ARG A 6 -16.68 3.23 28.66
N LYS A 7 -17.08 2.69 29.79
CA LYS A 7 -16.46 1.48 30.35
C LYS A 7 -16.74 0.33 29.40
N SER A 8 -15.85 0.11 28.42
CA SER A 8 -15.83 -1.09 27.62
C SER A 8 -15.04 -2.18 28.37
N ASN A 9 -15.33 -3.45 28.12
CA ASN A 9 -14.53 -4.59 28.59
C ASN A 9 -13.22 -4.74 27.79
N VAL A 10 -12.68 -3.63 27.28
CA VAL A 10 -11.35 -3.59 26.66
C VAL A 10 -10.35 -3.54 27.80
N PRO A 11 -9.28 -4.35 27.79
CA PRO A 11 -8.21 -4.20 28.76
C PRO A 11 -7.74 -2.76 28.71
N ALA A 12 -7.84 -2.05 29.83
CA ALA A 12 -7.15 -0.77 29.95
C ALA A 12 -5.70 -1.01 29.54
N LEU A 13 -5.10 -0.02 28.85
CA LEU A 13 -3.65 0.02 28.68
C LEU A 13 -3.03 -0.20 30.05
N ALA A 14 -2.65 -1.45 30.32
CA ALA A 14 -2.05 -1.89 31.58
C ALA A 14 -0.53 -1.66 31.49
N ASP A 15 0.22 -2.19 32.43
CA ASP A 15 1.69 -2.10 32.46
C ASP A 15 2.38 -2.73 31.24
N GLU A 16 1.65 -3.50 30.41
CA GLU A 16 2.14 -4.10 29.17
C GLU A 16 1.76 -3.26 27.94
N PRO A 17 2.66 -3.14 26.92
CA PRO A 17 2.39 -2.38 25.72
C PRO A 17 1.37 -3.08 24.81
N ILE A 18 0.65 -2.30 24.01
CA ILE A 18 -0.09 -2.83 22.84
C ILE A 18 0.92 -3.06 21.72
N LYS A 19 0.93 -4.29 21.19
CA LYS A 19 1.85 -4.72 20.13
C LYS A 19 1.15 -4.76 18.77
N ILE A 20 1.60 -3.90 17.86
CA ILE A 20 1.06 -3.81 16.51
C ILE A 20 2.17 -4.13 15.52
N GLY A 21 2.03 -5.27 14.81
CA GLY A 21 2.96 -5.65 13.76
C GLY A 21 2.54 -5.08 12.40
N SER A 22 3.51 -4.72 11.56
CA SER A 22 3.25 -4.46 10.14
C SER A 22 3.41 -5.74 9.33
N GLY A 23 2.46 -6.03 8.45
CA GLY A 23 2.50 -7.21 7.57
C GLY A 23 3.10 -6.94 6.19
N GLY A 24 3.49 -5.70 5.87
CA GLY A 24 4.05 -5.28 4.59
C GLY A 24 3.69 -3.85 4.27
N GLY A 25 4.37 -3.26 3.29
CA GLY A 25 4.28 -1.84 2.94
C GLY A 25 3.65 -1.54 1.58
N PHE A 26 3.39 -2.52 0.72
CA PHE A 26 2.73 -2.30 -0.56
C PHE A 26 2.20 -3.61 -1.19
N TRP A 27 1.32 -3.48 -2.19
CA TRP A 27 0.85 -4.62 -2.99
C TRP A 27 1.97 -5.13 -3.90
N GLY A 28 2.50 -6.31 -3.60
CA GLY A 28 3.66 -6.93 -4.24
C GLY A 28 4.87 -7.07 -3.33
N ASP A 29 4.74 -6.75 -2.05
CA ASP A 29 5.72 -7.08 -1.00
C ASP A 29 5.79 -8.60 -0.79
N ARG A 30 6.66 -9.07 0.09
CA ARG A 30 6.84 -10.50 0.38
C ARG A 30 5.53 -11.14 0.88
N PRO A 31 4.85 -11.97 0.08
CA PRO A 31 3.46 -12.35 0.37
C PRO A 31 3.30 -13.22 1.61
N LEU A 32 4.36 -13.92 2.08
CA LEU A 32 4.30 -14.76 3.27
C LEU A 32 4.91 -14.10 4.52
N ALA A 33 5.50 -12.94 4.42
CA ALA A 33 6.11 -12.25 5.56
C ALA A 33 5.12 -11.96 6.71
N PRO A 34 3.83 -11.60 6.45
CA PRO A 34 2.84 -11.47 7.53
C PRO A 34 2.64 -12.74 8.34
N LEU A 35 2.65 -13.90 7.67
CA LEU A 35 2.49 -15.18 8.32
C LEU A 35 3.73 -15.56 9.16
N ASP A 36 4.92 -15.22 8.67
CA ASP A 36 6.17 -15.46 9.40
C ASP A 36 6.17 -14.62 10.70
N LEU A 37 5.80 -13.33 10.63
CA LEU A 37 5.67 -12.46 11.80
C LEU A 37 4.64 -12.97 12.80
N LEU A 38 3.45 -13.33 12.33
CA LEU A 38 2.39 -13.89 13.19
C LEU A 38 2.79 -15.19 13.90
N LYS A 39 3.73 -15.96 13.35
CA LYS A 39 4.21 -17.20 13.97
C LYS A 39 5.27 -16.94 15.02
N SER A 40 6.18 -16.02 14.76
CA SER A 40 7.34 -15.76 15.62
C SER A 40 7.00 -14.90 16.84
N ASP A 41 5.98 -14.01 16.72
CA ASP A 41 5.72 -12.98 17.71
C ASP A 41 4.27 -13.00 18.21
N ASP A 42 4.05 -12.53 19.43
CA ASP A 42 2.73 -12.32 19.99
C ASP A 42 2.31 -10.86 19.77
N LEU A 43 1.23 -10.69 19.00
CA LEU A 43 0.70 -9.39 18.60
C LEU A 43 -0.75 -9.25 19.07
N ASP A 44 -1.17 -8.02 19.36
CA ASP A 44 -2.59 -7.67 19.54
C ASP A 44 -3.25 -7.39 18.19
N TYR A 45 -2.53 -6.68 17.31
CA TYR A 45 -2.98 -6.34 15.97
C TYR A 45 -1.90 -6.61 14.92
N LEU A 46 -2.37 -6.94 13.72
CA LEU A 46 -1.57 -6.92 12.51
C LEU A 46 -2.16 -5.87 11.57
N MET A 47 -1.38 -4.85 11.22
CA MET A 47 -1.74 -3.92 10.17
C MET A 47 -1.02 -4.28 8.87
N ILE A 48 -1.66 -4.07 7.72
CA ILE A 48 -1.00 -4.22 6.41
C ILE A 48 -1.45 -3.11 5.49
N ASP A 49 -0.48 -2.35 4.99
CA ASP A 49 -0.68 -1.38 3.93
C ASP A 49 -0.38 -2.01 2.56
N TYR A 50 -1.34 -1.92 1.65
CA TYR A 50 -1.22 -2.40 0.26
C TYR A 50 -1.33 -1.28 -0.77
N LEU A 51 -1.62 -0.04 -0.37
CA LEU A 51 -2.03 0.99 -1.29
C LEU A 51 -1.00 2.12 -1.42
N ALA A 52 -0.48 2.27 -2.63
CA ALA A 52 0.16 3.49 -3.10
C ALA A 52 -0.81 4.29 -3.99
N GLU A 53 -0.47 5.53 -4.33
CA GLU A 53 -1.34 6.46 -5.10
C GLU A 53 -1.87 5.87 -6.41
N LEU A 54 -1.02 5.19 -7.17
CA LEU A 54 -1.41 4.58 -8.45
C LEU A 54 -2.11 3.24 -8.32
N THR A 55 -2.01 2.57 -7.17
CA THR A 55 -2.56 1.23 -6.95
C THR A 55 -4.07 1.20 -7.14
N LEU A 56 -4.78 2.20 -6.62
CA LEU A 56 -6.23 2.32 -6.76
C LEU A 56 -6.68 2.42 -8.21
N SER A 57 -5.96 3.17 -9.05
CA SER A 57 -6.27 3.29 -10.48
C SER A 57 -6.13 1.94 -11.20
N ILE A 58 -5.12 1.14 -10.84
CA ILE A 58 -4.92 -0.21 -11.38
C ILE A 58 -6.05 -1.11 -10.91
N MET A 59 -6.40 -1.09 -9.62
CA MET A 59 -7.48 -1.87 -9.03
C MET A 59 -8.85 -1.50 -9.61
N THR A 60 -9.14 -0.21 -9.80
CA THR A 60 -10.37 0.26 -10.46
C THR A 60 -10.47 -0.27 -11.89
N LYS A 61 -9.37 -0.26 -12.63
CA LYS A 61 -9.32 -0.82 -13.99
C LYS A 61 -9.53 -2.33 -14.00
N GLN A 62 -9.04 -3.05 -12.98
CA GLN A 62 -9.32 -4.48 -12.81
C GLN A 62 -10.80 -4.72 -12.50
N LYS A 63 -11.40 -3.98 -11.56
CA LYS A 63 -12.81 -4.06 -11.19
C LYS A 63 -13.76 -3.80 -12.37
N ARG A 64 -13.43 -2.83 -13.24
CA ARG A 64 -14.19 -2.55 -14.47
C ARG A 64 -14.21 -3.73 -15.45
N ARG A 65 -13.15 -4.56 -15.48
CA ARG A 65 -13.05 -5.76 -16.33
C ARG A 65 -13.66 -6.99 -15.69
N ASP A 66 -13.51 -7.11 -14.38
CA ASP A 66 -14.00 -8.20 -13.56
C ASP A 66 -14.53 -7.63 -12.24
N PRO A 67 -15.86 -7.55 -12.05
CA PRO A 67 -16.48 -6.98 -10.86
C PRO A 67 -16.08 -7.66 -9.54
N SER A 68 -15.51 -8.87 -9.58
CA SER A 68 -15.01 -9.58 -8.40
C SER A 68 -13.57 -9.21 -8.02
N SER A 69 -12.85 -8.50 -8.88
CA SER A 69 -11.48 -8.04 -8.67
C SER A 69 -11.42 -6.58 -8.19
N GLY A 70 -10.21 -6.01 -8.09
CA GLY A 70 -10.00 -4.62 -7.67
C GLY A 70 -9.60 -4.49 -6.20
N TRP A 71 -8.99 -5.50 -5.64
CA TRP A 71 -8.41 -5.55 -4.29
C TRP A 71 -7.05 -6.24 -4.32
N ALA A 72 -6.26 -6.13 -3.23
CA ALA A 72 -4.89 -6.68 -3.15
C ALA A 72 -4.91 -8.21 -2.97
N THR A 73 -4.66 -8.93 -4.05
CA THR A 73 -4.72 -10.41 -4.08
C THR A 73 -3.69 -11.11 -3.21
N ASP A 74 -2.62 -10.42 -2.82
CA ASP A 74 -1.59 -10.96 -1.92
C ASP A 74 -2.16 -11.30 -0.54
N LEU A 75 -3.21 -10.58 -0.11
CA LEU A 75 -3.94 -10.91 1.12
C LEU A 75 -4.44 -12.37 1.12
N GLU A 76 -5.02 -12.84 0.01
CA GLU A 76 -5.51 -14.21 -0.09
C GLU A 76 -4.38 -15.23 0.05
N LEU A 77 -3.20 -14.93 -0.50
CA LEU A 77 -2.09 -15.88 -0.52
C LEU A 77 -1.64 -16.29 0.89
N TRP A 78 -1.35 -15.32 1.75
CA TRP A 78 -0.88 -15.65 3.09
C TRP A 78 -2.00 -16.09 4.05
N LEU A 79 -3.24 -15.58 3.87
CA LEU A 79 -4.40 -16.08 4.61
C LEU A 79 -4.62 -17.57 4.34
N ALA A 80 -4.60 -17.96 3.06
CA ALA A 80 -4.77 -19.34 2.63
C ALA A 80 -3.59 -20.23 3.05
N ALA A 81 -2.37 -19.70 3.11
CA ALA A 81 -1.17 -20.43 3.58
C ALA A 81 -1.16 -20.70 5.10
N GLY A 82 -2.24 -20.36 5.82
CA GLY A 82 -2.41 -20.61 7.25
C GLY A 82 -2.53 -19.34 8.10
N GLY A 83 -2.47 -18.16 7.47
CA GLY A 83 -2.63 -16.88 8.16
C GLY A 83 -3.96 -16.78 8.88
N ILE A 84 -5.07 -17.12 8.20
CA ILE A 84 -6.41 -17.08 8.79
C ILE A 84 -6.54 -17.99 10.04
N HIS A 85 -5.90 -19.15 10.01
CA HIS A 85 -5.86 -20.05 11.17
C HIS A 85 -5.04 -19.46 12.32
N THR A 86 -3.90 -18.81 12.01
CA THR A 86 -3.01 -18.22 13.01
C THR A 86 -3.65 -17.00 13.68
N LEU A 87 -4.31 -16.13 12.90
CA LEU A 87 -5.09 -15.00 13.43
C LEU A 87 -6.14 -15.48 14.46
N ARG A 88 -6.94 -16.48 14.09
CA ARG A 88 -7.93 -17.08 15.00
C ARG A 88 -7.29 -17.65 16.25
N LYS A 89 -6.23 -18.46 16.07
CA LYS A 89 -5.57 -19.18 17.18
C LYS A 89 -4.93 -18.22 18.19
N LYS A 90 -4.33 -17.13 17.71
CA LYS A 90 -3.65 -16.14 18.56
C LYS A 90 -4.58 -14.97 18.95
N SER A 91 -5.81 -14.95 18.44
CA SER A 91 -6.77 -13.86 18.65
C SER A 91 -6.26 -12.49 18.18
N VAL A 92 -5.36 -12.47 17.19
CA VAL A 92 -4.82 -11.24 16.59
C VAL A 92 -5.86 -10.64 15.65
N LYS A 93 -6.13 -9.34 15.79
CA LYS A 93 -7.02 -8.61 14.87
C LYS A 93 -6.24 -8.10 13.67
N LEU A 94 -6.82 -8.26 12.47
CA LEU A 94 -6.22 -7.78 11.22
C LEU A 94 -6.90 -6.48 10.78
N VAL A 95 -6.10 -5.46 10.47
CA VAL A 95 -6.55 -4.18 9.90
C VAL A 95 -5.79 -3.93 8.60
N THR A 96 -6.49 -3.77 7.47
CA THR A 96 -5.81 -3.60 6.18
C THR A 96 -6.64 -2.82 5.16
N ASN A 97 -5.96 -2.05 4.33
CA ASN A 97 -6.53 -1.35 3.17
C ASN A 97 -6.50 -2.22 1.88
N ALA A 98 -6.30 -3.52 2.03
CA ALA A 98 -6.30 -4.50 0.92
C ALA A 98 -7.58 -4.44 0.06
N GLY A 99 -8.68 -3.91 0.60
CA GLY A 99 -9.93 -3.74 -0.12
C GLY A 99 -9.82 -2.88 -1.37
N GLY A 100 -8.93 -1.90 -1.36
CA GLY A 100 -8.64 -1.05 -2.52
C GLY A 100 -9.90 -0.47 -3.14
N ALA A 101 -10.15 -0.74 -4.42
CA ALA A 101 -11.34 -0.29 -5.14
C ALA A 101 -12.58 -1.19 -4.91
N ASN A 102 -12.42 -2.33 -4.20
CA ASN A 102 -13.50 -3.32 -4.01
C ASN A 102 -13.44 -4.01 -2.64
N PRO A 103 -13.59 -3.26 -1.54
CA PRO A 103 -13.47 -3.82 -0.19
C PRO A 103 -14.50 -4.92 0.12
N GLU A 104 -15.69 -4.87 -0.46
CA GLU A 104 -16.69 -5.92 -0.28
C GLU A 104 -16.25 -7.27 -0.85
N SER A 105 -15.73 -7.31 -2.09
CA SER A 105 -15.24 -8.55 -2.69
C SER A 105 -14.05 -9.12 -1.92
N CYS A 106 -13.15 -8.26 -1.43
CA CYS A 106 -12.07 -8.65 -0.56
C CYS A 106 -12.58 -9.29 0.74
N ALA A 107 -13.55 -8.66 1.41
CA ALA A 107 -14.12 -9.18 2.65
C ALA A 107 -14.86 -10.53 2.45
N ARG A 108 -15.54 -10.71 1.32
CA ARG A 108 -16.16 -11.99 0.96
C ARG A 108 -15.13 -13.09 0.80
N MET A 109 -14.00 -12.81 0.12
CA MET A 109 -12.88 -13.75 0.02
C MET A 109 -12.35 -14.14 1.42
N VAL A 110 -12.16 -13.16 2.32
CA VAL A 110 -11.70 -13.43 3.70
C VAL A 110 -12.67 -14.34 4.45
N LEU A 111 -13.98 -14.09 4.37
CA LEU A 111 -14.99 -14.93 4.99
C LEU A 111 -15.03 -16.36 4.40
N GLU A 112 -14.77 -16.51 3.10
CA GLU A 112 -14.62 -17.83 2.48
C GLU A 112 -13.41 -18.59 3.07
N GLN A 113 -12.26 -17.92 3.23
CA GLN A 113 -11.08 -18.54 3.86
C GLN A 113 -11.36 -18.91 5.33
N ALA A 114 -12.03 -18.03 6.09
CA ALA A 114 -12.44 -18.33 7.47
C ALA A 114 -13.38 -19.55 7.53
N ASN A 115 -14.32 -19.63 6.62
CA ASN A 115 -15.28 -20.75 6.54
C ASN A 115 -14.57 -22.09 6.23
N LYS A 116 -13.58 -22.11 5.33
CA LYS A 116 -12.79 -23.31 5.00
C LYS A 116 -12.11 -23.93 6.21
N ILE A 117 -11.73 -23.13 7.21
CA ILE A 117 -11.10 -23.60 8.46
C ILE A 117 -12.12 -23.80 9.60
N GLY A 118 -13.42 -23.68 9.33
CA GLY A 118 -14.48 -23.79 10.34
C GLY A 118 -14.56 -22.60 11.31
N TRP A 119 -14.11 -21.41 10.92
CA TRP A 119 -14.28 -20.19 11.69
C TRP A 119 -15.53 -19.44 11.26
N HIS A 120 -16.70 -20.04 11.53
CA HIS A 120 -18.01 -19.55 11.09
C HIS A 120 -18.44 -18.27 11.82
N GLU A 121 -17.95 -18.02 13.02
CA GLU A 121 -18.19 -16.83 13.83
C GLU A 121 -17.31 -15.63 13.46
N CYS A 122 -16.38 -15.76 12.50
CA CYS A 122 -15.53 -14.69 12.02
C CYS A 122 -16.35 -13.49 11.57
N LYS A 123 -16.00 -12.32 12.07
CA LYS A 123 -16.63 -11.04 11.77
C LYS A 123 -15.67 -10.19 10.95
N VAL A 124 -16.03 -9.89 9.72
CA VAL A 124 -15.26 -9.02 8.85
C VAL A 124 -15.98 -7.70 8.69
N ALA A 125 -15.37 -6.60 9.09
CA ALA A 125 -15.91 -5.27 8.84
C ALA A 125 -15.38 -4.75 7.49
N VAL A 126 -16.28 -4.10 6.75
CA VAL A 126 -15.98 -3.36 5.53
C VAL A 126 -16.14 -1.89 5.81
N ILE A 127 -15.09 -1.10 5.52
CA ILE A 127 -15.14 0.36 5.55
C ILE A 127 -15.17 0.84 4.09
N SER A 128 -16.19 1.63 3.76
CA SER A 128 -16.42 2.18 2.43
C SER A 128 -16.80 3.66 2.49
N GLY A 129 -16.87 4.31 1.33
CA GLY A 129 -17.21 5.73 1.20
C GLY A 129 -16.03 6.61 0.80
N ASP A 130 -14.81 6.05 0.75
CA ASP A 130 -13.63 6.67 0.20
C ASP A 130 -13.72 6.89 -1.32
N ASP A 131 -14.33 5.97 -2.07
CA ASP A 131 -14.58 6.10 -3.51
C ASP A 131 -15.63 7.19 -3.76
N ILE A 132 -15.16 8.35 -4.24
CA ILE A 132 -16.00 9.52 -4.52
C ILE A 132 -16.42 9.60 -6.00
N LEU A 133 -15.83 8.79 -6.87
CA LEU A 133 -16.11 8.84 -8.31
C LEU A 133 -17.60 8.68 -8.65
N PRO A 134 -18.37 7.77 -8.02
CA PRO A 134 -19.80 7.64 -8.29
C PRO A 134 -20.66 8.85 -7.87
N ARG A 135 -20.05 9.79 -7.13
CA ARG A 135 -20.72 10.99 -6.59
C ARG A 135 -20.07 12.28 -7.08
N LEU A 136 -19.17 12.18 -8.06
CA LEU A 136 -18.38 13.31 -8.53
C LEU A 136 -19.26 14.49 -8.96
N ASP A 137 -20.28 14.24 -9.78
CA ASP A 137 -21.19 15.28 -10.26
C ASP A 137 -21.92 15.97 -9.09
N TYR A 138 -22.45 15.18 -8.16
CA TYR A 138 -23.09 15.72 -6.94
C TYR A 138 -22.13 16.59 -6.12
N LEU A 139 -20.87 16.17 -5.95
CA LEU A 139 -19.88 16.91 -5.18
C LEU A 139 -19.50 18.22 -5.87
N LEU A 140 -19.32 18.21 -7.19
CA LEU A 140 -19.07 19.41 -8.00
C LEU A 140 -20.24 20.40 -7.92
N GLU A 141 -21.50 19.94 -8.02
CA GLU A 141 -22.70 20.76 -7.88
C GLU A 141 -22.83 21.38 -6.48
N ASN A 142 -22.26 20.75 -5.45
CA ASN A 142 -22.26 21.24 -4.07
C ASN A 142 -20.98 22.02 -3.69
N GLY A 143 -20.17 22.42 -4.66
CA GLY A 143 -19.11 23.41 -4.48
C GLY A 143 -17.72 22.80 -4.26
N GLU A 144 -17.54 21.50 -4.38
CA GLU A 144 -16.19 20.91 -4.43
C GLU A 144 -15.57 21.19 -5.80
N GLU A 145 -14.29 21.55 -5.83
CA GLU A 145 -13.61 21.96 -7.07
C GLU A 145 -12.59 20.92 -7.57
N PHE A 146 -12.08 20.08 -6.69
CA PHE A 146 -11.01 19.11 -6.95
C PHE A 146 -9.83 19.74 -7.71
N ALA A 147 -9.41 20.93 -7.25
CA ALA A 147 -8.28 21.63 -7.84
C ALA A 147 -6.98 20.84 -7.60
N HIS A 148 -6.18 20.70 -8.65
CA HIS A 148 -4.88 20.03 -8.58
C HIS A 148 -3.92 20.81 -7.67
N PHE A 149 -3.20 20.14 -6.77
CA PHE A 149 -2.37 20.79 -5.74
C PHE A 149 -1.32 21.75 -6.29
N GLU A 150 -0.66 21.38 -7.39
CA GLU A 150 0.46 22.15 -7.92
C GLU A 150 0.01 23.22 -8.92
N SER A 151 -0.89 22.87 -9.85
CA SER A 151 -1.31 23.78 -10.91
C SER A 151 -2.46 24.70 -10.50
N GLY A 152 -3.27 24.30 -9.51
CA GLY A 152 -4.52 24.97 -9.16
C GLY A 152 -5.64 24.78 -10.20
N GLU A 153 -5.42 24.03 -11.27
CA GLU A 153 -6.39 23.73 -12.31
C GLU A 153 -7.55 22.90 -11.72
N LYS A 154 -8.79 23.30 -12.00
CA LYS A 154 -9.96 22.55 -11.54
C LYS A 154 -10.26 21.39 -12.47
N ILE A 155 -10.75 20.30 -11.93
CA ILE A 155 -11.08 19.11 -12.73
C ILE A 155 -12.14 19.41 -13.81
N SER A 156 -13.08 20.31 -13.52
CA SER A 156 -14.11 20.76 -14.48
C SER A 156 -13.53 21.52 -15.68
N GLU A 157 -12.34 22.10 -15.55
CA GLU A 157 -11.65 22.86 -16.60
C GLU A 157 -10.75 21.97 -17.46
N ASN A 158 -10.24 20.87 -16.89
CA ASN A 158 -9.33 19.96 -17.57
C ASN A 158 -10.00 19.16 -18.70
N GLY A 159 -11.27 18.81 -18.53
CA GLY A 159 -12.04 18.05 -19.53
C GLY A 159 -11.64 16.58 -19.68
N ALA A 160 -10.67 16.07 -18.93
CA ALA A 160 -10.28 14.67 -18.92
C ALA A 160 -11.24 13.81 -18.08
N GLU A 161 -11.45 12.57 -18.49
CA GLU A 161 -12.25 11.62 -17.71
C GLU A 161 -11.51 11.19 -16.45
N MET A 162 -12.13 11.35 -15.28
CA MET A 162 -11.61 10.85 -14.03
C MET A 162 -11.84 9.33 -13.94
N MET A 163 -10.75 8.58 -13.81
CA MET A 163 -10.76 7.12 -13.84
C MET A 163 -10.92 6.49 -12.46
N SER A 164 -10.41 7.16 -11.44
CA SER A 164 -10.54 6.81 -10.01
C SER A 164 -10.43 8.09 -9.18
N ALA A 165 -11.11 8.12 -8.04
CA ALA A 165 -10.98 9.20 -7.07
C ALA A 165 -11.35 8.67 -5.69
N ASN A 166 -10.39 8.69 -4.77
CA ASN A 166 -10.56 8.17 -3.42
C ASN A 166 -10.07 9.18 -2.39
N ALA A 167 -10.92 9.50 -1.42
CA ALA A 167 -10.55 10.31 -0.28
C ALA A 167 -9.76 9.48 0.75
N TYR A 168 -8.75 10.08 1.36
CA TYR A 168 -7.98 9.47 2.43
C TYR A 168 -8.79 9.56 3.74
N LEU A 169 -9.45 8.46 4.10
CA LEU A 169 -10.18 8.38 5.36
C LEU A 169 -9.21 8.29 6.55
N GLY A 170 -9.70 8.65 7.74
CA GLY A 170 -8.95 8.56 8.99
C GLY A 170 -9.23 7.28 9.78
N ALA A 171 -8.75 7.25 11.00
CA ALA A 171 -8.77 6.13 11.93
C ALA A 171 -10.13 5.84 12.55
N GLY A 172 -11.02 6.83 12.63
CA GLY A 172 -12.32 6.71 13.31
C GLY A 172 -13.18 5.53 12.84
N PRO A 173 -13.39 5.31 11.54
CA PRO A 173 -14.11 4.14 11.02
C PRO A 173 -13.48 2.80 11.42
N ILE A 174 -12.14 2.73 11.48
CA ILE A 174 -11.41 1.52 11.90
C ILE A 174 -11.70 1.22 13.37
N ALA A 175 -11.56 2.21 14.23
CA ALA A 175 -11.87 2.07 15.64
C ALA A 175 -13.34 1.67 15.87
N SER A 176 -14.27 2.25 15.12
CA SER A 176 -15.70 1.87 15.16
C SER A 176 -15.93 0.42 14.74
N ALA A 177 -15.22 -0.05 13.70
CA ALA A 177 -15.29 -1.44 13.25
C ALA A 177 -14.79 -2.42 14.33
N LEU A 178 -13.71 -2.07 15.01
CA LEU A 178 -13.18 -2.84 16.13
C LEU A 178 -14.14 -2.84 17.34
N GLU A 179 -14.76 -1.70 17.66
CA GLU A 179 -15.71 -1.55 18.77
C GLU A 179 -16.95 -2.42 18.60
N ILE A 180 -17.46 -2.58 17.35
CA ILE A 180 -18.57 -3.50 17.07
C ILE A 180 -18.14 -4.96 17.02
N GLY A 181 -16.89 -5.25 17.31
CA GLY A 181 -16.33 -6.58 17.53
C GLY A 181 -15.86 -7.27 16.26
N ALA A 182 -15.41 -6.54 15.23
CA ALA A 182 -14.76 -7.14 14.08
C ALA A 182 -13.45 -7.85 14.45
N ASP A 183 -13.18 -8.96 13.80
CA ASP A 183 -11.92 -9.70 13.88
C ASP A 183 -10.96 -9.25 12.78
N ILE A 184 -11.50 -8.93 11.60
CA ILE A 184 -10.76 -8.49 10.41
C ILE A 184 -11.45 -7.25 9.85
N ILE A 185 -10.68 -6.20 9.60
CA ILE A 185 -11.15 -4.94 9.03
C ILE A 185 -10.55 -4.76 7.64
N ILE A 186 -11.40 -4.60 6.64
CA ILE A 186 -11.06 -4.34 5.25
C ILE A 186 -11.50 -2.94 4.89
N THR A 187 -10.55 -2.10 4.47
CA THR A 187 -10.84 -0.74 4.03
C THR A 187 -10.52 -0.54 2.55
N GLY A 188 -11.08 0.50 1.93
CA GLY A 188 -10.56 1.14 0.75
C GLY A 188 -9.39 2.06 1.10
N ARG A 189 -9.35 3.30 0.52
CA ARG A 189 -8.28 4.27 0.81
C ARG A 189 -8.46 4.88 2.20
N VAL A 190 -7.50 4.66 3.02
CA VAL A 190 -7.32 5.28 4.33
C VAL A 190 -5.88 5.82 4.38
N ALA A 191 -5.60 6.83 5.17
CA ALA A 191 -4.23 7.28 5.39
C ALA A 191 -3.42 6.16 6.08
N ASP A 192 -2.21 5.96 5.64
CA ASP A 192 -1.41 4.77 5.94
C ASP A 192 -1.19 4.61 7.47
N ALA A 193 -0.78 5.67 8.14
CA ALA A 193 -0.64 5.71 9.59
C ALA A 193 -1.96 5.48 10.35
N SER A 194 -3.12 5.82 9.74
CA SER A 194 -4.44 5.65 10.37
C SER A 194 -4.82 4.20 10.62
N LEU A 195 -4.18 3.24 9.93
CA LEU A 195 -4.36 1.81 10.21
C LEU A 195 -3.96 1.47 11.66
N LEU A 196 -2.81 1.98 12.11
CA LEU A 196 -2.36 1.81 13.51
C LEU A 196 -3.18 2.67 14.46
N VAL A 197 -3.43 3.93 14.10
CA VAL A 197 -4.16 4.87 14.97
C VAL A 197 -5.55 4.33 15.31
N GLY A 198 -6.25 3.69 14.36
CA GLY A 198 -7.54 3.03 14.59
C GLY A 198 -7.47 1.91 15.63
N CYS A 199 -6.41 1.11 15.61
CA CYS A 199 -6.15 0.09 16.63
C CYS A 199 -5.96 0.72 18.01
N MET A 200 -5.20 1.81 18.10
CA MET A 200 -4.93 2.49 19.36
C MET A 200 -6.15 3.19 19.93
N LEU A 201 -6.96 3.86 19.11
CA LEU A 201 -8.24 4.44 19.54
C LEU A 201 -9.15 3.39 20.18
N HIS A 202 -9.23 2.21 19.57
CA HIS A 202 -9.99 1.08 20.12
C HIS A 202 -9.40 0.58 21.44
N SER A 203 -8.09 0.30 21.48
CA SER A 203 -7.40 -0.24 22.67
C SER A 203 -7.44 0.74 23.86
N ALA A 204 -7.35 2.01 23.58
CA ALA A 204 -7.45 3.07 24.61
C ALA A 204 -8.89 3.32 25.07
N GLY A 205 -9.88 2.74 24.41
CA GLY A 205 -11.30 2.99 24.72
C GLY A 205 -11.70 4.45 24.51
N TRP A 206 -11.03 5.17 23.64
CA TRP A 206 -11.38 6.56 23.34
C TRP A 206 -12.69 6.62 22.57
N ALA A 207 -13.67 7.32 23.14
CA ALA A 207 -14.89 7.61 22.44
C ALA A 207 -14.58 8.56 21.27
N HIS A 208 -15.04 8.20 20.10
CA HIS A 208 -14.80 8.95 18.87
C HIS A 208 -16.08 8.98 18.05
N ASN A 209 -16.21 10.02 17.23
CA ASN A 209 -17.13 9.98 16.10
C ASN A 209 -16.49 9.09 15.02
N ALA A 210 -17.25 8.21 14.41
CA ALA A 210 -16.76 7.30 13.36
C ALA A 210 -16.03 8.00 12.20
N PHE A 211 -16.15 9.32 12.06
CA PHE A 211 -15.54 10.07 10.99
C PHE A 211 -14.62 11.21 11.46
N GLN A 212 -14.95 11.86 12.56
CA GLN A 212 -14.23 13.02 13.06
C GLN A 212 -13.89 12.81 14.54
N LEU A 213 -12.61 12.90 14.90
CA LEU A 213 -12.18 12.71 16.29
C LEU A 213 -12.56 13.90 17.16
N GLY A 214 -12.54 15.11 16.59
CA GLY A 214 -12.95 16.34 17.27
C GLY A 214 -12.12 16.67 18.51
N LEU A 215 -10.88 16.18 18.58
CA LEU A 215 -9.99 16.42 19.71
C LEU A 215 -9.39 17.81 19.66
N THR A 216 -9.32 18.45 20.81
CA THR A 216 -8.63 19.73 21.02
C THR A 216 -7.63 19.58 22.17
N ARG A 217 -6.77 20.60 22.38
CA ARG A 217 -5.83 20.62 23.50
C ARG A 217 -6.50 20.62 24.87
N GLU A 218 -7.75 21.12 24.94
CA GLU A 218 -8.57 21.16 26.15
C GLU A 218 -9.46 19.91 26.31
N SER A 219 -9.45 19.00 25.36
CA SER A 219 -10.18 17.73 25.49
C SER A 219 -9.68 16.95 26.70
N PRO A 220 -10.60 16.35 27.51
CA PRO A 220 -10.16 15.57 28.64
C PRO A 220 -9.28 14.40 28.19
N VAL A 221 -8.16 14.25 28.88
CA VAL A 221 -7.30 13.07 28.72
C VAL A 221 -8.03 11.88 29.34
N ALA A 222 -7.90 10.72 28.72
CA ALA A 222 -8.52 9.50 29.24
C ALA A 222 -7.96 9.15 30.64
N ASP A 223 -8.79 8.53 31.47
CA ASP A 223 -8.45 8.19 32.87
C ASP A 223 -7.22 7.28 33.02
N TRP A 224 -6.82 6.61 31.93
CA TRP A 224 -5.63 5.76 31.90
C TRP A 224 -4.33 6.52 31.58
N ALA A 225 -4.42 7.74 31.04
CA ALA A 225 -3.23 8.50 30.69
C ALA A 225 -2.51 8.98 31.96
N PRO A 226 -1.19 8.83 32.05
CA PRO A 226 -0.42 9.31 33.18
C PRO A 226 -0.60 10.82 33.40
N GLU A 227 -0.45 11.29 34.67
CA GLU A 227 -0.62 12.71 35.03
C GLU A 227 0.33 13.67 34.27
N ASN A 228 1.44 13.15 33.74
CA ASN A 228 2.39 13.90 32.94
C ASN A 228 1.98 14.05 31.46
N VAL A 229 1.06 13.24 30.96
CA VAL A 229 0.51 13.33 29.61
C VAL A 229 -0.73 14.21 29.64
N ARG A 230 -0.57 15.47 29.28
CA ARG A 230 -1.63 16.49 29.45
C ARG A 230 -2.39 16.85 28.19
N ASN A 231 -1.96 16.35 27.02
CA ASN A 231 -2.54 16.76 25.76
C ASN A 231 -2.91 15.54 24.89
N PRO A 232 -4.20 15.27 24.66
CA PRO A 232 -4.65 14.15 23.85
C PRO A 232 -4.16 14.22 22.41
N LEU A 233 -3.94 15.41 21.86
CA LEU A 233 -3.39 15.57 20.50
C LEU A 233 -1.94 15.09 20.40
N ASP A 234 -1.14 15.26 21.46
CA ASP A 234 0.26 14.79 21.47
C ASP A 234 0.30 13.25 21.52
N ILE A 235 -0.61 12.61 22.26
CA ILE A 235 -0.78 11.15 22.27
C ILE A 235 -1.16 10.66 20.87
N LEU A 236 -2.15 11.28 20.24
CA LEU A 236 -2.61 10.93 18.91
C LEU A 236 -1.51 11.13 17.87
N ALA A 237 -0.73 12.22 17.98
CA ALA A 237 0.43 12.47 17.15
C ALA A 237 1.51 11.39 17.33
N GLN A 238 1.75 10.95 18.56
CA GLN A 238 2.71 9.90 18.85
C GLN A 238 2.28 8.55 18.23
N TRP A 239 1.00 8.19 18.30
CA TRP A 239 0.46 7.01 17.62
C TRP A 239 0.54 7.13 16.09
N THR A 240 0.31 8.34 15.56
CA THR A 240 0.44 8.61 14.12
C THR A 240 1.88 8.42 13.65
N VAL A 241 2.86 8.88 14.43
CA VAL A 241 4.29 8.63 14.17
C VAL A 241 4.60 7.13 14.22
N ALA A 242 4.06 6.39 15.18
CA ALA A 242 4.24 4.94 15.22
C ALA A 242 3.69 4.26 13.96
N GLY A 243 2.51 4.68 13.49
CA GLY A 243 1.91 4.19 12.24
C GLY A 243 2.78 4.49 11.04
N HIS A 244 3.25 5.74 10.89
CA HIS A 244 4.16 6.15 9.82
C HIS A 244 5.48 5.35 9.83
N LEU A 245 6.02 5.04 11.00
CA LEU A 245 7.27 4.29 11.09
C LEU A 245 7.16 2.83 10.63
N ILE A 246 6.00 2.20 10.80
CA ILE A 246 5.85 0.77 10.45
C ILE A 246 5.05 0.52 9.17
N GLU A 247 4.38 1.52 8.58
CA GLU A 247 3.53 1.35 7.38
C GLU A 247 4.30 0.80 6.17
N CYS A 248 5.56 1.23 5.98
CA CYS A 248 6.43 0.78 4.89
C CYS A 248 7.09 -0.59 5.15
N GLY A 249 6.54 -1.41 6.06
CA GLY A 249 7.00 -2.76 6.32
C GLY A 249 8.47 -2.85 6.70
N ALA A 250 9.24 -3.69 6.02
CA ALA A 250 10.64 -3.96 6.35
C ALA A 250 11.60 -2.76 6.21
N GLN A 251 11.13 -1.60 5.74
CA GLN A 251 11.98 -0.42 5.59
C GLN A 251 12.55 0.03 6.94
N VAL A 252 11.73 0.06 8.00
CA VAL A 252 12.19 0.42 9.35
C VAL A 252 12.92 -0.72 10.09
N SER A 253 13.01 -1.90 9.49
CA SER A 253 13.82 -3.02 9.99
C SER A 253 15.09 -3.29 9.14
N GLY A 254 15.53 -2.30 8.37
CA GLY A 254 16.80 -2.30 7.64
C GLY A 254 16.66 -2.38 6.12
N GLY A 255 15.44 -2.47 5.58
CA GLY A 255 15.18 -2.31 4.16
C GLY A 255 15.44 -0.88 3.72
N ASN A 256 15.98 -0.68 2.52
CA ASN A 256 16.24 0.64 1.94
C ASN A 256 17.14 1.58 2.79
N TYR A 257 17.88 1.02 3.75
CA TYR A 257 18.77 1.77 4.64
C TYR A 257 20.04 2.22 3.93
N SER A 258 20.45 3.48 4.14
CA SER A 258 21.65 4.05 3.51
C SER A 258 22.92 3.25 3.81
N ASN A 259 23.08 2.76 5.04
CA ASN A 259 24.20 1.89 5.44
C ASN A 259 23.83 0.41 5.33
N TRP A 260 23.26 0.02 4.22
CA TRP A 260 22.77 -1.36 3.94
C TRP A 260 23.81 -2.46 4.22
N GLY A 261 25.10 -2.15 4.14
CA GLY A 261 26.20 -3.09 4.42
C GLY A 261 26.25 -3.58 5.86
N ASP A 262 25.67 -2.83 6.80
CA ASP A 262 25.59 -3.19 8.22
C ASP A 262 24.39 -4.07 8.53
N VAL A 263 23.41 -4.17 7.61
CA VAL A 263 22.16 -4.89 7.83
C VAL A 263 22.36 -6.39 7.64
N PRO A 264 22.13 -7.20 8.68
CA PRO A 264 22.27 -8.65 8.58
C PRO A 264 21.23 -9.26 7.63
N ASN A 265 21.67 -10.10 6.71
CA ASN A 265 20.83 -10.99 5.89
C ASN A 265 19.58 -10.33 5.28
N LEU A 266 19.77 -9.46 4.30
CA LEU A 266 18.68 -8.78 3.56
C LEU A 266 17.64 -9.75 2.96
N ALA A 267 18.02 -10.99 2.66
CA ALA A 267 17.11 -11.99 2.09
C ALA A 267 16.00 -12.44 3.05
N THR A 268 16.23 -12.31 4.36
CA THR A 268 15.29 -12.77 5.41
C THR A 268 14.89 -11.63 6.35
N LEU A 269 14.84 -10.38 5.87
CA LEU A 269 14.38 -9.25 6.68
C LEU A 269 13.06 -9.60 7.36
N THR A 270 12.99 -9.34 8.66
CA THR A 270 11.74 -9.45 9.42
C THR A 270 10.97 -8.13 9.34
N LEU A 271 9.68 -8.22 9.60
CA LEU A 271 8.79 -7.06 9.61
C LEU A 271 8.80 -6.35 10.97
N PRO A 272 8.53 -5.03 11.02
CA PRO A 272 8.57 -4.26 12.25
C PRO A 272 7.35 -4.49 13.14
N ILE A 273 7.56 -4.21 14.43
CA ILE A 273 6.54 -4.17 15.48
C ILE A 273 6.65 -2.83 16.20
N ALA A 274 5.52 -2.15 16.39
CA ALA A 274 5.40 -1.02 17.30
C ALA A 274 4.83 -1.52 18.63
N GLU A 275 5.55 -1.25 19.73
CA GLU A 275 5.09 -1.45 21.09
C GLU A 275 4.69 -0.09 21.67
N ILE A 276 3.41 0.06 22.01
CA ILE A 276 2.83 1.34 22.43
C ILE A 276 2.39 1.25 23.88
N TYR A 277 2.99 2.07 24.72
CA TYR A 277 2.77 2.11 26.15
C TYR A 277 1.71 3.14 26.54
N SER A 278 1.11 2.94 27.73
CA SER A 278 0.05 3.83 28.26
C SER A 278 0.51 5.27 28.51
N ASP A 279 1.81 5.48 28.74
CA ASP A 279 2.41 6.81 28.93
C ASP A 279 2.70 7.56 27.61
N GLY A 280 2.30 6.99 26.47
CA GLY A 280 2.56 7.55 25.14
C GLY A 280 3.94 7.25 24.58
N VAL A 281 4.79 6.49 25.29
CA VAL A 281 6.06 6.01 24.75
C VAL A 281 5.78 4.99 23.65
N VAL A 282 6.52 5.10 22.56
CA VAL A 282 6.51 4.14 21.45
C VAL A 282 7.89 3.51 21.34
N LYS A 283 7.95 2.20 21.23
CA LYS A 283 9.17 1.47 20.88
C LYS A 283 8.98 0.80 19.53
N ILE A 284 9.98 0.95 18.68
CA ILE A 284 10.04 0.25 17.40
C ILE A 284 11.03 -0.90 17.54
N THR A 285 10.56 -2.09 17.20
CA THR A 285 11.34 -3.33 17.18
C THR A 285 11.02 -4.13 15.92
N ARG A 286 11.51 -5.34 15.81
CA ARG A 286 11.27 -6.21 14.66
C ARG A 286 10.94 -7.64 15.09
N GLY A 287 10.31 -8.40 14.18
CA GLY A 287 10.01 -9.81 14.38
C GLY A 287 11.27 -10.67 14.56
N GLN A 288 11.10 -11.77 15.26
CA GLN A 288 12.15 -12.71 15.63
C GLN A 288 12.55 -13.64 14.48
N GLY A 289 13.75 -14.24 14.57
CA GLY A 289 14.16 -15.40 13.77
C GLY A 289 14.62 -15.13 12.34
N GLY A 290 14.78 -13.85 11.94
CA GLY A 290 15.25 -13.47 10.61
C GLY A 290 16.37 -12.44 10.63
N GLY A 291 16.73 -11.96 9.44
CA GLY A 291 17.65 -10.83 9.23
C GLY A 291 17.03 -9.47 9.54
N GLY A 292 17.81 -8.44 9.32
CA GLY A 292 17.41 -7.07 9.61
C GLY A 292 17.96 -6.57 10.94
N MET A 293 17.77 -5.29 11.19
CA MET A 293 18.11 -4.61 12.44
C MET A 293 17.25 -3.36 12.60
N VAL A 294 17.05 -2.95 13.85
CA VAL A 294 16.42 -1.68 14.19
C VAL A 294 17.38 -0.86 15.03
N ASN A 295 17.70 0.34 14.55
CA ASN A 295 18.48 1.31 15.29
C ASN A 295 18.00 2.72 14.99
N ARG A 296 18.43 3.71 15.76
CA ARG A 296 17.99 5.10 15.58
C ARG A 296 18.29 5.67 14.19
N GLY A 297 19.32 5.18 13.47
CA GLY A 297 19.64 5.62 12.11
C GLY A 297 18.59 5.18 11.11
N ILE A 298 18.18 3.90 11.17
CA ILE A 298 17.12 3.33 10.34
C ILE A 298 15.78 3.99 10.65
N VAL A 299 15.45 4.15 11.95
CA VAL A 299 14.21 4.81 12.37
C VAL A 299 14.19 6.28 11.94
N ALA A 300 15.34 6.98 11.98
CA ALA A 300 15.45 8.36 11.51
C ALA A 300 15.23 8.48 10.00
N GLU A 301 15.78 7.57 9.19
CA GLU A 301 15.54 7.57 7.74
C GLU A 301 14.05 7.31 7.42
N GLN A 302 13.41 6.36 8.12
CA GLN A 302 11.98 6.13 7.96
C GLN A 302 11.14 7.32 8.45
N LEU A 303 11.52 7.96 9.56
CA LEU A 303 10.79 9.09 10.12
C LEU A 303 10.65 10.25 9.13
N ILE A 304 11.69 10.50 8.31
CA ILE A 304 11.69 11.58 7.31
C ILE A 304 11.30 11.11 5.91
N TYR A 305 11.03 9.82 5.73
CA TYR A 305 10.64 9.26 4.43
C TYR A 305 9.29 9.83 3.99
N GLU A 306 9.23 10.39 2.78
CA GLU A 306 8.04 11.04 2.22
C GLU A 306 7.50 12.26 2.99
N ILE A 307 8.22 12.77 3.99
CA ILE A 307 7.81 13.95 4.76
C ILE A 307 8.28 15.23 4.07
N GLY A 308 7.32 16.06 3.66
CA GLY A 308 7.60 17.36 3.06
C GLY A 308 7.99 18.42 4.10
N ASP A 309 7.10 18.71 5.05
CA ASP A 309 7.33 19.66 6.14
C ASP A 309 7.26 18.93 7.50
N PRO A 310 8.38 18.73 8.18
CA PRO A 310 8.38 18.07 9.49
C PRO A 310 7.64 18.88 10.58
N ALA A 311 7.35 20.15 10.37
CA ALA A 311 6.52 20.95 11.28
C ALA A 311 5.03 20.71 11.10
N ALA A 312 4.62 20.04 10.03
CA ALA A 312 3.21 19.84 9.66
C ALA A 312 3.01 18.58 8.80
N TYR A 313 3.26 17.40 9.35
CA TYR A 313 2.83 16.15 8.72
C TYR A 313 1.31 16.03 8.88
N ILE A 314 0.60 16.25 7.77
CA ILE A 314 -0.86 16.35 7.75
C ILE A 314 -1.45 14.97 7.51
N THR A 315 -2.22 14.47 8.49
CA THR A 315 -3.04 13.27 8.36
C THR A 315 -4.51 13.59 8.57
N PRO A 316 -5.45 12.71 8.22
CA PRO A 316 -6.86 12.91 8.53
C PRO A 316 -7.15 13.05 10.03
N ASP A 317 -6.34 12.45 10.87
CA ASP A 317 -6.61 12.32 12.29
C ASP A 317 -5.98 13.45 13.12
N VAL A 318 -4.83 13.92 12.71
CA VAL A 318 -4.04 14.93 13.42
C VAL A 318 -3.00 15.54 12.50
N VAL A 319 -2.60 16.79 12.74
CA VAL A 319 -1.41 17.38 12.13
C VAL A 319 -0.25 17.24 13.13
N VAL A 320 0.80 16.53 12.72
CA VAL A 320 1.95 16.21 13.58
C VAL A 320 3.10 17.18 13.35
N ASP A 321 3.65 17.73 14.41
CA ASP A 321 4.92 18.43 14.42
C ASP A 321 6.01 17.46 14.94
N MET A 322 6.91 17.04 14.03
CA MET A 322 7.94 16.03 14.28
C MET A 322 9.28 16.62 14.74
N ARG A 323 9.42 17.95 14.79
CA ARG A 323 10.71 18.62 15.02
C ARG A 323 11.32 18.38 16.40
N ASN A 324 10.51 17.96 17.37
CA ASN A 324 10.95 17.65 18.73
C ASN A 324 11.06 16.15 19.01
N ILE A 325 10.90 15.30 17.97
CA ILE A 325 11.02 13.85 18.15
C ILE A 325 12.46 13.51 18.54
N THR A 326 12.57 12.65 19.55
CA THR A 326 13.82 12.05 19.99
C THR A 326 13.80 10.55 19.71
N LEU A 327 14.95 10.03 19.31
CA LEU A 327 15.18 8.62 19.01
C LEU A 327 16.33 8.11 19.87
N GLU A 328 16.08 7.09 20.68
CA GLU A 328 17.08 6.52 21.58
C GLU A 328 17.17 5.00 21.40
N ASP A 329 18.38 4.49 21.15
CA ASP A 329 18.64 3.05 21.18
C ASP A 329 18.56 2.55 22.63
N GLU A 330 17.50 1.84 23.00
CA GLU A 330 17.34 1.29 24.36
C GLU A 330 18.13 0.00 24.52
N SER A 331 18.10 -0.83 23.49
CA SER A 331 18.84 -2.10 23.41
C SER A 331 19.01 -2.50 21.94
N GLU A 332 19.60 -3.66 21.69
CA GLU A 332 19.66 -4.25 20.35
C GLU A 332 18.27 -4.39 19.78
N ASP A 333 18.04 -3.88 18.55
CA ASP A 333 16.77 -3.91 17.82
C ASP A 333 15.59 -3.21 18.52
N VAL A 334 15.83 -2.29 19.45
CA VAL A 334 14.78 -1.54 20.13
C VAL A 334 15.12 -0.04 20.16
N VAL A 335 14.28 0.77 19.50
CA VAL A 335 14.40 2.23 19.48
C VAL A 335 13.19 2.85 20.15
N VAL A 336 13.43 3.69 21.15
CA VAL A 336 12.39 4.50 21.81
C VAL A 336 12.16 5.77 21.02
N VAL A 337 10.90 6.09 20.76
CA VAL A 337 10.45 7.26 19.99
C VAL A 337 9.52 8.10 20.86
N THR A 338 9.85 9.35 21.08
CA THR A 338 9.05 10.29 21.87
C THR A 338 9.11 11.70 21.29
N GLY A 339 8.23 12.60 21.73
CA GLY A 339 8.31 14.02 21.43
C GLY A 339 7.47 14.52 20.27
N ALA A 340 6.57 13.71 19.71
CA ALA A 340 5.62 14.17 18.72
C ALA A 340 4.62 15.17 19.35
N ILE A 341 4.32 16.25 18.62
CA ILE A 341 3.37 17.30 19.06
C ILE A 341 2.20 17.34 18.09
N GLY A 342 0.97 17.25 18.62
CA GLY A 342 -0.26 17.25 17.85
C GLY A 342 -0.91 18.63 17.73
N LYS A 343 -1.47 18.87 16.53
CA LYS A 343 -2.39 19.98 16.25
C LYS A 343 -3.72 19.40 15.77
N PRO A 344 -4.84 20.13 15.85
CA PRO A 344 -6.13 19.64 15.41
C PRO A 344 -6.11 19.06 13.97
N GLU A 345 -7.01 18.12 13.73
CA GLU A 345 -7.23 17.52 12.41
C GLU A 345 -7.57 18.58 11.34
N PRO A 346 -7.21 18.37 10.06
CA PRO A 346 -7.49 19.32 8.99
C PRO A 346 -8.98 19.33 8.63
N GLU A 347 -9.46 20.45 8.07
CA GLU A 347 -10.85 20.58 7.61
C GLU A 347 -11.09 19.85 6.26
N SER A 348 -10.03 19.53 5.54
CA SER A 348 -10.08 18.84 4.25
C SER A 348 -9.27 17.55 4.28
N LEU A 349 -9.67 16.60 3.44
CA LEU A 349 -8.97 15.34 3.23
C LEU A 349 -8.28 15.34 1.86
N LYS A 350 -7.11 14.70 1.78
CA LYS A 350 -6.44 14.42 0.50
C LYS A 350 -7.31 13.50 -0.34
N VAL A 351 -7.37 13.77 -1.64
CA VAL A 351 -7.97 12.90 -2.64
C VAL A 351 -6.87 12.43 -3.58
N SER A 352 -6.74 11.12 -3.71
CA SER A 352 -5.96 10.48 -4.77
C SER A 352 -6.89 10.19 -5.93
N ALA A 353 -6.73 10.94 -7.00
CA ALA A 353 -7.48 10.71 -8.22
C ALA A 353 -6.53 10.43 -9.39
N ALA A 354 -7.06 9.80 -10.43
CA ALA A 354 -6.37 9.61 -11.68
C ALA A 354 -7.27 9.98 -12.83
N ILE A 355 -6.70 10.71 -13.80
CA ILE A 355 -7.35 11.09 -15.04
C ILE A 355 -6.70 10.40 -16.23
N GLU A 356 -7.42 10.31 -17.33
CA GLU A 356 -6.88 9.74 -18.57
C GLU A 356 -5.96 10.77 -19.26
N GLY A 357 -4.67 10.43 -19.44
CA GLY A 357 -3.61 11.33 -19.91
C GLY A 357 -3.07 11.02 -21.31
N GLY A 358 -3.84 10.34 -22.17
CA GLY A 358 -3.38 9.99 -23.51
C GLY A 358 -2.70 8.61 -23.58
N TRP A 359 -1.59 8.53 -24.33
CA TRP A 359 -0.87 7.28 -24.59
C TRP A 359 0.60 7.41 -24.26
N PHE A 360 1.20 6.34 -23.80
CA PHE A 360 2.63 6.27 -23.53
C PHE A 360 3.23 4.92 -23.93
N ALA A 361 4.55 4.92 -24.10
CA ALA A 361 5.38 3.72 -24.16
C ALA A 361 6.77 4.02 -23.61
N ALA A 362 7.48 2.97 -23.18
CA ALA A 362 8.88 3.06 -22.83
C ALA A 362 9.66 1.95 -23.56
N SER A 363 10.90 2.24 -23.90
CA SER A 363 11.84 1.29 -24.50
C SER A 363 13.26 1.59 -24.08
N SER A 364 14.15 0.61 -24.23
CA SER A 364 15.56 0.79 -23.91
C SER A 364 16.48 0.02 -24.87
N LEU A 365 17.71 0.51 -24.99
CA LEU A 365 18.83 -0.16 -25.65
C LEU A 365 20.04 -0.15 -24.72
N LEU A 366 20.77 -1.25 -24.66
CA LEU A 366 22.09 -1.28 -24.05
C LEU A 366 23.12 -0.78 -25.08
N VAL A 367 23.92 0.19 -24.67
CA VAL A 367 25.00 0.75 -25.49
C VAL A 367 26.31 0.55 -24.76
N SER A 368 27.26 -0.17 -25.37
CA SER A 368 28.53 -0.55 -24.72
C SER A 368 29.75 -0.18 -25.58
N GLY A 369 30.93 -0.25 -24.95
CA GLY A 369 32.22 -0.03 -25.57
C GLY A 369 32.82 1.35 -25.29
N PRO A 370 33.95 1.71 -25.92
CA PRO A 370 34.56 3.03 -25.73
C PRO A 370 33.55 4.12 -26.09
N ASP A 371 33.48 5.16 -25.19
CA ASP A 371 32.54 6.27 -25.34
C ASP A 371 31.07 5.83 -25.43
N ALA A 372 30.64 4.94 -24.53
CA ALA A 372 29.27 4.46 -24.49
C ALA A 372 28.23 5.60 -24.39
N LEU A 373 28.53 6.65 -23.62
CA LEU A 373 27.65 7.81 -23.47
C LEU A 373 27.51 8.62 -24.76
N GLY A 374 28.61 8.86 -25.50
CA GLY A 374 28.58 9.53 -26.80
C GLY A 374 27.81 8.72 -27.85
N ARG A 375 27.96 7.39 -27.84
CA ARG A 375 27.21 6.48 -28.71
C ARG A 375 25.71 6.48 -28.35
N ALA A 376 25.37 6.46 -27.09
CA ALA A 376 23.98 6.56 -26.63
C ALA A 376 23.34 7.89 -27.03
N THR A 377 24.08 9.00 -26.89
CA THR A 377 23.65 10.33 -27.36
C THR A 377 23.40 10.36 -28.87
N ALA A 378 24.25 9.70 -29.67
CA ALA A 378 24.07 9.59 -31.11
C ALA A 378 22.80 8.76 -31.47
N CYS A 379 22.50 7.70 -30.70
CA CYS A 379 21.24 6.94 -30.87
C CYS A 379 20.01 7.81 -30.56
N ASP A 380 20.02 8.59 -29.47
CA ASP A 380 18.94 9.50 -29.13
C ASP A 380 18.72 10.55 -30.22
N ALA A 381 19.79 11.19 -30.69
CA ALA A 381 19.71 12.15 -31.77
C ALA A 381 19.13 11.55 -33.06
N ALA A 382 19.53 10.32 -33.40
CA ALA A 382 19.00 9.62 -34.58
C ALA A 382 17.51 9.29 -34.45
N LEU A 383 17.07 8.85 -33.26
CA LEU A 383 15.65 8.59 -32.97
C LEU A 383 14.82 9.86 -33.09
N ARG A 384 15.25 10.93 -32.43
CA ARG A 384 14.54 12.24 -32.46
C ARG A 384 14.48 12.80 -33.88
N GLY A 385 15.54 12.65 -34.65
CA GLY A 385 15.57 13.07 -36.05
C GLY A 385 14.51 12.35 -36.91
N ARG A 386 14.31 11.05 -36.68
CA ARG A 386 13.30 10.25 -37.42
C ARG A 386 11.86 10.59 -37.02
N LEU A 387 11.67 11.02 -35.77
CA LEU A 387 10.36 11.32 -35.20
C LEU A 387 10.05 12.82 -35.21
N SER A 388 10.90 13.65 -35.83
CA SER A 388 10.80 15.11 -35.80
C SER A 388 9.51 15.70 -36.41
N ALA A 389 8.78 14.92 -37.21
CA ALA A 389 7.50 15.32 -37.78
C ALA A 389 6.30 15.09 -36.84
N LEU A 390 6.49 14.43 -35.71
CA LEU A 390 5.44 14.14 -34.72
C LEU A 390 5.44 15.24 -33.66
N GLU A 391 4.70 16.34 -33.91
CA GLU A 391 4.72 17.55 -33.08
C GLU A 391 4.16 17.30 -31.66
N GLU A 392 3.23 16.36 -31.49
CA GLU A 392 2.60 16.05 -30.18
C GLU A 392 3.37 14.97 -29.40
N LEU A 393 4.43 14.40 -29.98
CA LEU A 393 5.21 13.35 -29.31
C LEU A 393 6.23 13.97 -28.37
N GLU A 394 5.99 13.81 -27.08
CA GLU A 394 6.96 14.14 -26.04
C GLU A 394 7.93 12.98 -25.87
N ILE A 395 9.24 13.25 -25.87
CA ILE A 395 10.29 12.24 -25.69
C ILE A 395 11.15 12.62 -24.49
N TYR A 396 11.09 11.82 -23.45
CA TYR A 396 11.99 11.89 -22.29
C TYR A 396 13.08 10.83 -22.44
N THR A 397 14.35 11.22 -22.28
CA THR A 397 15.50 10.35 -22.45
C THR A 397 16.32 10.25 -21.18
N GLU A 398 16.68 9.03 -20.79
CA GLU A 398 17.55 8.73 -19.67
C GLU A 398 18.79 7.97 -20.14
N PHE A 399 19.96 8.42 -19.70
CA PHE A 399 21.25 7.75 -19.89
C PHE A 399 21.65 7.07 -18.59
N ILE A 400 21.06 5.91 -18.27
CA ILE A 400 21.29 5.18 -17.02
C ILE A 400 22.72 4.62 -17.06
N GLY A 401 23.49 4.90 -16.01
CA GLY A 401 24.96 4.72 -15.98
C GLY A 401 25.73 6.01 -16.30
N GLY A 402 25.10 6.99 -16.96
CA GLY A 402 25.64 8.32 -17.24
C GLY A 402 25.37 9.36 -16.15
N GLY A 403 24.93 8.92 -14.95
CA GLY A 403 24.69 9.81 -13.82
C GLY A 403 23.28 10.43 -13.76
N VAL A 404 22.31 9.90 -14.50
CA VAL A 404 20.93 10.43 -14.55
C VAL A 404 20.23 10.43 -13.18
N SER A 405 20.57 9.47 -12.30
CA SER A 405 20.04 9.37 -10.94
C SER A 405 20.69 10.30 -9.93
N LEU A 406 21.74 11.01 -10.32
CA LEU A 406 22.44 11.93 -9.42
C LEU A 406 21.73 13.29 -9.41
N PRO A 407 21.66 13.97 -8.25
CA PRO A 407 21.25 15.36 -8.18
C PRO A 407 22.08 16.22 -9.14
N GLU A 408 21.46 17.23 -9.75
CA GLU A 408 22.09 18.05 -10.81
C GLU A 408 23.44 18.65 -10.40
N ASN A 409 23.54 19.15 -9.17
CA ASN A 409 24.77 19.74 -8.62
C ASN A 409 25.92 18.72 -8.46
N ILE A 410 25.59 17.45 -8.25
CA ILE A 410 26.58 16.35 -8.18
C ILE A 410 26.90 15.88 -9.59
N ARG A 411 25.88 15.67 -10.43
CA ARG A 411 26.03 15.25 -11.83
C ARG A 411 26.98 16.19 -12.57
N GLN A 412 26.82 17.50 -12.44
CA GLN A 412 27.72 18.47 -13.07
C GLN A 412 29.18 18.35 -12.62
N ARG A 413 29.42 18.01 -11.35
CA ARG A 413 30.78 17.83 -10.82
C ARG A 413 31.47 16.57 -11.34
N VAL A 414 30.72 15.49 -11.55
CA VAL A 414 31.28 14.20 -11.93
C VAL A 414 31.17 13.92 -13.44
N SER A 415 30.38 14.69 -14.18
CA SER A 415 30.11 14.46 -15.62
C SER A 415 31.38 14.39 -16.46
N SER A 416 32.40 15.21 -16.16
CA SER A 416 33.68 15.20 -16.88
C SER A 416 34.56 13.96 -16.62
N THR A 417 34.26 13.21 -15.56
CA THR A 417 34.99 12.00 -15.15
C THR A 417 34.21 10.72 -15.38
N LEU A 418 32.90 10.83 -15.66
CA LEU A 418 32.06 9.68 -15.98
C LEU A 418 32.40 9.16 -17.38
N ASN A 419 33.01 8.00 -17.44
CA ASN A 419 33.24 7.24 -18.67
C ASN A 419 32.75 5.80 -18.46
N PRO A 420 31.43 5.59 -18.40
CA PRO A 420 30.88 4.27 -18.14
C PRO A 420 31.19 3.33 -19.32
N PRO A 421 31.55 2.05 -19.06
CA PRO A 421 31.80 1.06 -20.12
C PRO A 421 30.53 0.70 -20.88
N GLU A 422 29.37 0.94 -20.27
CA GLU A 422 28.04 0.70 -20.84
C GLU A 422 27.02 1.70 -20.28
N VAL A 423 26.00 1.99 -21.07
CA VAL A 423 24.87 2.86 -20.74
C VAL A 423 23.58 2.17 -21.18
N LEU A 424 22.61 2.07 -20.27
CA LEU A 424 21.25 1.73 -20.68
C LEU A 424 20.54 3.02 -21.11
N LEU A 425 20.40 3.18 -22.41
CA LEU A 425 19.64 4.27 -23.02
C LEU A 425 18.16 3.93 -22.95
N ARG A 426 17.40 4.69 -22.18
CA ARG A 426 15.97 4.51 -22.00
C ARG A 426 15.19 5.72 -22.49
N TRP A 427 14.13 5.47 -23.22
CA TRP A 427 13.14 6.46 -23.61
C TRP A 427 11.81 6.19 -22.96
N ALA A 428 11.15 7.23 -22.50
CA ALA A 428 9.73 7.27 -22.19
C ALA A 428 9.08 8.29 -23.13
N VAL A 429 7.99 7.91 -23.77
CA VAL A 429 7.29 8.78 -24.71
C VAL A 429 5.82 8.88 -24.39
N SER A 430 5.24 10.07 -24.57
CA SER A 430 3.80 10.36 -24.41
C SER A 430 3.26 11.15 -25.60
N SER A 431 1.99 10.94 -25.91
CA SER A 431 1.23 11.68 -26.92
C SER A 431 -0.27 11.53 -26.67
N THR A 432 -1.05 12.52 -27.07
CA THR A 432 -2.53 12.41 -27.13
C THR A 432 -2.95 11.42 -28.22
N ASN A 433 -2.14 11.26 -29.25
CA ASN A 433 -2.37 10.37 -30.41
C ASN A 433 -1.66 9.00 -30.25
N LYS A 434 -2.46 7.93 -30.22
CA LYS A 434 -1.93 6.54 -30.16
C LYS A 434 -0.99 6.19 -31.32
N GLN A 435 -1.19 6.77 -32.49
CA GLN A 435 -0.38 6.46 -33.67
C GLN A 435 1.06 6.91 -33.50
N ASP A 436 1.31 8.08 -32.88
CA ASP A 436 2.66 8.58 -32.62
C ASP A 436 3.46 7.60 -31.74
N ILE A 437 2.82 7.05 -30.72
CA ILE A 437 3.43 6.01 -29.86
C ILE A 437 3.72 4.73 -30.66
N THR A 438 2.86 4.38 -31.62
CA THR A 438 3.06 3.23 -32.52
C THR A 438 4.25 3.49 -33.45
N ASP A 439 4.41 4.69 -33.98
CA ASP A 439 5.49 5.08 -34.87
C ASP A 439 6.82 5.13 -34.12
N PHE A 440 6.86 5.73 -32.91
CA PHE A 440 8.01 5.59 -32.01
C PHE A 440 8.42 4.12 -31.83
N SER A 441 7.47 3.24 -31.57
CA SER A 441 7.74 1.82 -31.31
C SER A 441 8.43 1.10 -32.46
N ARG A 442 8.29 1.61 -33.70
CA ARG A 442 8.89 1.06 -34.90
C ARG A 442 10.32 1.55 -35.12
N GLU A 443 10.67 2.72 -34.61
CA GLU A 443 11.96 3.37 -34.82
C GLU A 443 13.07 2.93 -33.85
N VAL A 444 12.74 2.29 -32.75
CA VAL A 444 13.74 1.85 -31.75
C VAL A 444 14.58 0.66 -32.27
N ALA A 445 13.91 -0.40 -32.71
CA ALA A 445 14.62 -1.63 -33.18
C ALA A 445 15.63 -1.40 -34.32
N PRO A 446 15.35 -0.54 -35.31
CA PRO A 446 16.31 -0.26 -36.39
C PRO A 446 17.64 0.30 -35.89
N LEU A 447 17.70 0.96 -34.74
CA LEU A 447 18.94 1.52 -34.17
C LEU A 447 20.00 0.45 -33.87
N VAL A 448 19.60 -0.79 -33.65
CA VAL A 448 20.55 -1.92 -33.45
C VAL A 448 21.44 -2.12 -34.69
N LEU A 449 20.93 -1.81 -35.89
CA LEU A 449 21.68 -1.95 -37.14
C LEU A 449 22.13 -0.60 -37.72
N THR A 450 21.46 0.48 -37.40
CA THR A 450 21.72 1.81 -38.00
C THR A 450 22.34 2.80 -36.99
N GLY A 451 22.48 2.41 -35.74
CA GLY A 451 23.17 3.18 -34.70
C GLY A 451 24.69 2.89 -34.71
N PRO A 452 25.43 3.50 -33.79
CA PRO A 452 26.84 3.25 -33.56
C PRO A 452 27.10 1.76 -33.20
N ALA A 453 28.32 1.29 -33.45
CA ALA A 453 28.73 -0.05 -33.00
C ALA A 453 28.61 -0.16 -31.48
N GLY A 454 28.20 -1.32 -30.95
CA GLY A 454 28.01 -1.56 -29.51
C GLY A 454 26.58 -1.37 -29.02
N VAL A 455 25.62 -1.11 -29.91
CA VAL A 455 24.19 -1.06 -29.59
C VAL A 455 23.59 -2.47 -29.60
N GLY A 456 22.88 -2.81 -28.53
CA GLY A 456 22.25 -4.12 -28.34
C GLY A 456 21.17 -4.10 -27.25
N GLY A 457 20.85 -5.28 -26.72
CA GLY A 457 19.94 -5.42 -25.57
C GLY A 457 18.48 -4.97 -25.84
N TYR A 458 18.06 -4.98 -27.10
CA TYR A 458 16.66 -4.68 -27.44
C TYR A 458 15.75 -5.82 -26.97
N GLY A 459 14.84 -5.53 -26.05
CA GLY A 459 13.95 -6.52 -25.47
C GLY A 459 12.79 -6.90 -26.40
N ALA A 460 11.89 -5.98 -26.63
CA ALA A 460 10.72 -6.16 -27.47
C ALA A 460 10.17 -4.82 -27.95
N ARG A 461 9.35 -4.85 -29.01
CA ARG A 461 8.65 -3.66 -29.50
C ARG A 461 7.69 -3.14 -28.42
N PRO A 462 7.86 -1.90 -27.94
CA PRO A 462 6.97 -1.34 -26.94
C PRO A 462 5.55 -1.20 -27.48
N LYS A 463 4.56 -1.48 -26.63
CA LYS A 463 3.15 -1.37 -27.01
C LYS A 463 2.58 -0.08 -26.46
N PRO A 464 1.78 0.68 -27.23
CA PRO A 464 1.04 1.82 -26.70
C PRO A 464 0.14 1.40 -25.53
N ARG A 465 0.24 2.13 -24.43
CA ARG A 465 -0.59 1.95 -23.23
C ARG A 465 -1.28 3.25 -22.93
N ARG A 466 -2.51 3.18 -22.41
CA ARG A 466 -3.17 4.36 -21.86
C ARG A 466 -2.38 4.87 -20.67
N GLN A 467 -2.09 6.17 -20.68
CA GLN A 467 -1.48 6.88 -19.56
C GLN A 467 -2.56 7.23 -18.55
N LEU A 468 -2.25 7.04 -17.28
CA LEU A 468 -3.00 7.58 -16.17
C LEU A 468 -2.14 8.67 -15.54
N GLN A 469 -2.70 9.86 -15.41
CA GLN A 469 -2.07 10.98 -14.72
C GLN A 469 -2.65 11.06 -13.31
N PHE A 470 -1.75 11.21 -12.34
CA PHE A 470 -2.13 11.43 -10.96
C PHE A 470 -2.70 12.84 -10.81
N TRP A 471 -3.85 12.95 -10.14
CA TRP A 471 -4.54 14.21 -9.89
C TRP A 471 -4.78 14.38 -8.38
N PRO A 472 -3.78 14.85 -7.64
CA PRO A 472 -3.91 15.10 -6.21
C PRO A 472 -4.75 16.34 -5.97
N SER A 473 -5.75 16.22 -5.11
CA SER A 473 -6.66 17.32 -4.76
C SER A 473 -7.14 17.21 -3.33
N LEU A 474 -7.98 18.14 -2.91
CA LEU A 474 -8.64 18.14 -1.60
C LEU A 474 -10.15 18.02 -1.74
N ILE A 475 -10.79 17.48 -0.70
CA ILE A 475 -12.23 17.48 -0.49
C ILE A 475 -12.54 17.91 0.93
N SER A 476 -13.61 18.68 1.12
CA SER A 476 -14.08 19.01 2.46
C SER A 476 -14.47 17.76 3.23
N ARG A 477 -14.04 17.66 4.48
CA ARG A 477 -14.40 16.56 5.38
C ARG A 477 -15.92 16.38 5.49
N LYS A 478 -16.66 17.49 5.57
CA LYS A 478 -18.13 17.51 5.66
C LYS A 478 -18.83 16.92 4.43
N SER A 479 -18.20 17.03 3.26
CA SER A 479 -18.74 16.50 2.01
C SER A 479 -18.60 14.99 1.89
N ILE A 480 -17.65 14.39 2.59
CA ILE A 480 -17.39 12.94 2.58
C ILE A 480 -18.09 12.19 3.74
N GLU A 481 -18.20 12.83 4.89
CA GLU A 481 -18.75 12.22 6.13
C GLU A 481 -20.08 11.46 5.91
N PRO A 482 -21.08 12.00 5.17
CA PRO A 482 -22.36 11.31 4.97
C PRO A 482 -22.27 9.98 4.23
N PHE A 483 -21.15 9.70 3.57
CA PHE A 483 -20.97 8.54 2.70
C PHE A 483 -20.12 7.43 3.33
N VAL A 484 -19.39 7.74 4.41
CA VAL A 484 -18.58 6.73 5.11
C VAL A 484 -19.49 5.73 5.81
N ARG A 485 -19.23 4.44 5.59
CA ARG A 485 -19.99 3.33 6.16
C ARG A 485 -19.05 2.31 6.77
N VAL A 486 -19.49 1.74 7.89
CA VAL A 486 -18.87 0.60 8.54
C VAL A 486 -19.91 -0.52 8.57
N GLU A 487 -19.67 -1.56 7.81
CA GLU A 487 -20.58 -2.69 7.71
C GLU A 487 -19.95 -3.98 8.20
N LEU A 488 -20.64 -4.71 9.07
CA LEU A 488 -20.21 -5.99 9.57
C LEU A 488 -20.76 -7.12 8.69
N LEU A 489 -19.86 -7.88 8.08
CA LEU A 489 -20.20 -9.08 7.32
C LEU A 489 -19.93 -10.32 8.15
N THR A 490 -20.84 -11.31 8.03
CA THR A 490 -20.73 -12.62 8.66
C THR A 490 -21.13 -13.71 7.65
N HIS A 491 -20.75 -14.94 7.93
CA HIS A 491 -21.05 -16.07 7.05
C HIS A 491 -22.55 -16.22 6.73
N LEU A 492 -23.45 -15.94 7.67
CA LEU A 492 -24.90 -16.03 7.49
C LEU A 492 -25.46 -15.09 6.41
N ARG A 493 -24.82 -13.96 6.14
CA ARG A 493 -25.22 -13.03 5.05
C ARG A 493 -24.82 -13.51 3.66
N ILE A 494 -23.76 -14.32 3.54
CA ILE A 494 -23.21 -14.74 2.24
C ILE A 494 -23.97 -15.92 1.64
N THR A 495 -24.58 -16.79 2.46
CA THR A 495 -25.27 -18.00 1.98
C THR A 495 -26.47 -17.71 1.08
N GLN A 496 -27.00 -16.50 1.07
CA GLN A 496 -28.11 -16.08 0.20
C GLN A 496 -27.69 -15.57 -1.19
N GLU A 497 -26.40 -15.34 -1.44
CA GLU A 497 -25.88 -14.80 -2.71
C GLU A 497 -24.90 -15.74 -3.46
N SER A 498 -24.80 -17.01 -3.07
CA SER A 498 -23.72 -17.93 -3.44
C SER A 498 -23.61 -18.33 -4.92
N GLU A 499 -24.55 -17.99 -5.79
CA GLU A 499 -24.53 -18.42 -7.19
C GLU A 499 -23.59 -17.64 -8.12
N ARG A 500 -23.06 -16.49 -7.69
CA ARG A 500 -22.18 -15.65 -8.53
C ARG A 500 -20.67 -15.96 -8.41
N PHE A 501 -20.21 -16.78 -7.48
CA PHE A 501 -18.81 -16.97 -7.14
C PHE A 501 -18.06 -18.13 -7.82
N HIS A 502 -18.69 -18.83 -8.76
CA HIS A 502 -18.02 -19.96 -9.45
C HIS A 502 -16.77 -19.55 -10.25
N PHE A 503 -16.67 -18.27 -10.63
CA PHE A 503 -15.54 -17.75 -11.44
C PHE A 503 -14.25 -17.50 -10.63
N ILE A 504 -14.37 -17.17 -9.35
CA ILE A 504 -13.19 -16.91 -8.47
C ILE A 504 -12.39 -18.19 -8.26
N ARG A 505 -13.05 -19.35 -8.13
CA ARG A 505 -12.38 -20.65 -7.94
C ARG A 505 -11.36 -21.01 -9.02
N LYS A 506 -11.63 -20.66 -10.28
CA LYS A 506 -10.74 -21.01 -11.40
C LYS A 506 -9.44 -20.17 -11.39
N ARG A 507 -9.49 -18.94 -10.94
CA ARG A 507 -8.34 -18.01 -10.90
C ARG A 507 -7.41 -18.29 -9.72
N THR A 508 -7.97 -18.53 -8.54
CA THR A 508 -7.21 -18.92 -7.33
C THR A 508 -6.42 -20.20 -7.57
N ARG A 509 -6.97 -21.18 -8.27
CA ARG A 509 -6.28 -22.43 -8.64
C ARG A 509 -5.00 -22.18 -9.45
N ASN A 510 -5.04 -21.24 -10.41
CA ASN A 510 -3.88 -20.90 -11.25
C ASN A 510 -2.79 -20.13 -10.51
N ILE A 511 -3.14 -19.35 -9.48
CA ILE A 511 -2.17 -18.61 -8.66
C ILE A 511 -1.55 -19.56 -7.63
N LEU A 512 -2.35 -20.40 -6.99
CA LEU A 512 -1.87 -21.39 -6.01
C LEU A 512 -0.96 -22.45 -6.64
N SER A 513 -1.21 -22.86 -7.90
CA SER A 513 -0.29 -23.78 -8.59
C SER A 513 1.08 -23.16 -8.85
N ARG A 514 1.17 -21.86 -9.09
CA ARG A 514 2.46 -21.15 -9.25
C ARG A 514 3.21 -20.99 -7.92
N LEU A 515 2.49 -20.85 -6.82
CA LEU A 515 3.08 -20.76 -5.47
C LEU A 515 3.44 -22.13 -4.90
N GLN A 516 2.79 -23.20 -5.35
CA GLN A 516 3.10 -24.56 -4.92
C GLN A 516 4.54 -24.92 -5.25
N ASP A 517 5.04 -24.49 -6.42
CA ASP A 517 6.44 -24.68 -6.81
C ASP A 517 7.40 -23.90 -5.89
N GLU A 518 7.01 -22.74 -5.35
CA GLU A 518 7.81 -21.96 -4.40
C GLU A 518 7.66 -22.43 -2.93
N LEU A 519 6.52 -23.04 -2.59
CA LEU A 519 6.22 -23.55 -1.23
C LEU A 519 6.81 -24.94 -1.00
N ASP A 520 6.93 -25.76 -2.04
CA ASP A 520 7.50 -27.13 -1.93
C ASP A 520 8.98 -27.13 -1.53
N ASP A 521 9.69 -26.02 -1.74
CA ASP A 521 11.08 -25.85 -1.29
C ASP A 521 11.23 -25.51 0.21
N ARG A 522 10.13 -25.27 0.94
CA ARG A 522 10.17 -24.92 2.36
C ARG A 522 9.66 -26.07 3.23
N GLU A 523 10.54 -26.69 4.00
CA GLU A 523 10.25 -27.87 4.86
C GLU A 523 9.03 -27.72 5.80
N TRP A 524 8.72 -26.50 6.24
CA TRP A 524 7.63 -26.23 7.18
C TRP A 524 6.25 -26.06 6.50
N THR A 525 6.19 -25.87 5.20
CA THR A 525 4.92 -25.71 4.45
C THR A 525 4.30 -27.05 4.07
N ARG A 526 5.09 -28.12 3.94
CA ARG A 526 4.62 -29.47 3.60
C ARG A 526 3.46 -29.99 4.46
N PRO A 527 3.47 -29.84 5.80
CA PRO A 527 2.35 -30.29 6.63
C PRO A 527 1.06 -29.48 6.40
N ILE A 528 1.17 -28.22 6.00
CA ILE A 528 0.05 -27.32 5.75
C ILE A 528 -0.59 -27.63 4.40
N VAL A 529 0.22 -27.77 3.36
CA VAL A 529 -0.19 -28.16 2.01
C VAL A 529 -0.95 -29.49 2.04
N LYS A 530 -0.41 -30.48 2.76
CA LYS A 530 -1.05 -31.77 2.96
C LYS A 530 -2.38 -31.70 3.72
N LYS A 531 -2.47 -30.87 4.75
CA LYS A 531 -3.67 -30.73 5.58
C LYS A 531 -4.78 -29.97 4.88
N LEU A 532 -4.43 -29.09 3.91
CA LEU A 532 -5.36 -28.35 3.08
C LEU A 532 -5.82 -29.11 1.82
N GLY A 533 -5.29 -30.32 1.60
CA GLY A 533 -5.62 -31.15 0.44
C GLY A 533 -5.06 -30.60 -0.87
N TRP A 534 -3.96 -29.86 -0.81
CA TRP A 534 -3.31 -29.23 -1.97
C TRP A 534 -2.21 -30.10 -2.60
N GLU A 535 -1.99 -31.29 -2.07
CA GLU A 535 -1.17 -32.27 -2.80
C GLU A 535 -1.93 -32.66 -4.08
N SER A 536 -1.23 -32.59 -5.21
CA SER A 536 -1.70 -33.06 -6.49
C SER A 536 -2.05 -34.55 -6.40
N ASN A 537 -3.29 -34.87 -6.12
CA ASN A 537 -3.83 -36.19 -6.29
C ASN A 537 -5.03 -36.10 -7.24
N ASP A 538 -4.84 -36.66 -8.43
CA ASP A 538 -5.80 -37.36 -9.29
C ASP A 538 -7.29 -36.91 -9.28
N ALA A 539 -7.59 -35.63 -8.97
CA ALA A 539 -8.94 -35.09 -9.09
C ALA A 539 -9.35 -34.77 -10.54
N ASP A 540 -8.39 -34.84 -11.49
CA ASP A 540 -8.70 -34.64 -12.91
C ASP A 540 -9.35 -35.87 -13.57
N ALA A 541 -9.33 -37.03 -12.91
CA ALA A 541 -9.95 -38.25 -13.43
C ALA A 541 -11.47 -38.33 -13.16
N GLU A 542 -11.98 -37.67 -12.10
CA GLU A 542 -13.42 -37.72 -11.77
C GLU A 542 -14.26 -36.67 -12.46
N VAL A 543 -13.67 -35.52 -12.84
CA VAL A 543 -14.40 -34.44 -13.52
C VAL A 543 -14.61 -34.75 -14.99
N THR A 544 -13.71 -35.47 -15.63
CA THR A 544 -13.85 -35.94 -17.03
C THR A 544 -14.98 -36.98 -17.17
N ASN A 545 -15.16 -37.82 -16.15
CA ASN A 545 -16.21 -38.85 -16.15
C ASN A 545 -17.63 -38.34 -15.86
N LEU A 546 -17.78 -37.12 -15.32
CA LEU A 546 -19.10 -36.50 -15.10
C LEU A 546 -19.56 -35.67 -16.31
N GLN A 547 -18.63 -35.16 -17.14
CA GLN A 547 -18.99 -34.45 -18.38
C GLN A 547 -19.34 -35.36 -19.55
N GLU A 548 -18.86 -36.61 -19.57
CA GLU A 548 -19.25 -37.59 -20.60
C GLU A 548 -20.61 -38.25 -20.35
N LYS A 549 -21.13 -38.19 -19.11
CA LYS A 549 -22.45 -38.75 -18.77
C LYS A 549 -23.63 -37.79 -18.94
N GLU A 550 -23.39 -36.49 -19.12
CA GLU A 550 -24.45 -35.50 -19.39
C GLU A 550 -24.64 -35.22 -20.89
N VAL A 551 -23.86 -35.83 -21.78
CA VAL A 551 -23.98 -35.70 -23.24
C VAL A 551 -24.73 -36.92 -23.86
N GLU A 552 -24.99 -37.98 -23.11
CA GLU A 552 -25.70 -39.19 -23.55
C GLU A 552 -27.07 -39.43 -22.88
N SER A 553 -27.69 -38.39 -22.27
CA SER A 553 -29.06 -38.52 -21.78
C SER A 553 -29.98 -37.44 -22.35
#